data_911130cd61f1f3d1941ab5abdda578df
#
_entry.id   911130cd61f1f3d1941ab5abdda578df
#
_cell.length_a   1.000
_cell.length_b   1.000
_cell.length_c   1.000
_cell.angle_alpha   90.00
_cell.angle_beta   90.00
_cell.angle_gamma   90.00
#
_symmetry.space_group_name_H-M   'P 1'
#
loop_
_entity.id
_entity.type
_entity.pdbx_description
1 polymer ?
#
loop_
_entity_poly.entity_id
_entity_poly.type
_entity_poly.pdbx_seq_one_letter_code
_entity_poly.pdbx_strand_id
1 'polypeptide(L)'
;MGKITGFLDYERKTGKALPPKERIKNWNEFHIPLSEEEQKLQGARCMDCGVPFCQSGMMMCGMVSGCPLNNLIPEWNDLVYTGNWQQAFNRLKKTNCFPEFTSRVCPAPCEAACTCGLNGDPVSIKENEHAIIEKAYEEGYAKVKPPTVRTGKKVAVIGSGPSGLAAADQLNKRGHSVTVFERSDRVGGLLMYGIPNMKLEKWVIDRKVNVMKEEGITFITNADVGRNYKAAKILRDFDSIILACGASNPRNIDVPGRDAAGIYFAVDFLKANTKSLLDSGLEDGNYISAKDKHVIVIGGGDTGNDCVGTSIRQGCASVTQLEMMPKPPVKRAENNTWPEWPRILKTDYGQEEAISVFGSDPRVYQTTVKEFVKEDRKSTRLN
;
A
#
# COMPACT_ATOMS: atom_id res chain seq x y z
N MET A 1 8.45 -23.58 -18.55
CA MET A 1 9.69 -22.91 -18.06
C MET A 1 9.86 -21.62 -18.82
N GLY A 2 10.15 -20.52 -18.13
CA GLY A 2 10.42 -19.22 -18.73
C GLY A 2 11.56 -19.30 -19.75
N LYS A 3 11.82 -18.23 -20.44
CA LYS A 3 12.94 -18.16 -21.37
C LYS A 3 14.24 -18.04 -20.56
N ILE A 4 15.08 -19.07 -20.53
CA ILE A 4 16.30 -19.14 -19.71
C ILE A 4 17.21 -17.91 -19.92
N THR A 5 17.24 -17.35 -21.12
CA THR A 5 18.03 -16.16 -21.50
C THR A 5 17.24 -14.87 -21.50
N GLY A 6 15.96 -14.89 -21.12
CA GLY A 6 15.08 -13.73 -21.26
C GLY A 6 15.57 -12.46 -20.55
N PHE A 7 16.27 -12.60 -19.43
CA PHE A 7 16.87 -11.46 -18.72
C PHE A 7 18.09 -10.85 -19.47
N LEU A 8 18.66 -11.56 -20.42
CA LEU A 8 19.70 -11.07 -21.33
C LEU A 8 19.10 -10.48 -22.61
N ASP A 9 18.01 -11.06 -23.09
CA ASP A 9 17.41 -10.74 -24.39
C ASP A 9 16.49 -9.50 -24.32
N TYR A 10 15.89 -9.25 -23.16
CA TYR A 10 14.89 -8.19 -22.96
C TYR A 10 15.31 -7.24 -21.85
N GLU A 11 15.22 -5.95 -22.10
CA GLU A 11 15.42 -4.93 -21.08
C GLU A 11 14.29 -4.93 -20.04
N ARG A 12 14.62 -4.56 -18.80
CA ARG A 12 13.61 -4.33 -17.76
C ARG A 12 12.75 -3.12 -18.11
N LYS A 13 11.45 -3.34 -18.12
CA LYS A 13 10.45 -2.27 -18.21
C LYS A 13 9.50 -2.32 -17.01
N THR A 14 9.04 -1.15 -16.60
CA THR A 14 7.95 -0.96 -15.65
C THR A 14 6.92 -0.04 -16.26
N GLY A 15 5.72 -0.08 -15.75
CA GLY A 15 4.69 0.90 -16.11
C GLY A 15 5.20 2.33 -15.91
N LYS A 16 4.71 3.24 -16.72
CA LYS A 16 5.05 4.67 -16.64
C LYS A 16 4.13 5.36 -15.63
N ALA A 17 4.62 6.43 -15.04
CA ALA A 17 3.78 7.35 -14.29
C ALA A 17 3.44 8.57 -15.15
N LEU A 18 2.24 9.13 -14.98
CA LEU A 18 1.92 10.44 -15.55
C LEU A 18 2.92 11.49 -15.06
N PRO A 19 3.29 12.47 -15.89
CA PRO A 19 4.21 13.54 -15.49
C PRO A 19 3.74 14.23 -14.20
N PRO A 20 4.64 14.61 -13.27
CA PRO A 20 4.28 15.21 -11.99
C PRO A 20 3.31 16.38 -12.08
N LYS A 21 3.52 17.31 -13.02
CA LYS A 21 2.65 18.48 -13.24
C LYS A 21 1.25 18.15 -13.76
N GLU A 22 1.06 16.94 -14.31
CA GLU A 22 -0.25 16.47 -14.77
C GLU A 22 -0.97 15.70 -13.68
N ARG A 23 -0.28 14.77 -13.03
CA ARG A 23 -0.88 13.89 -12.03
C ARG A 23 -1.32 14.62 -10.75
N ILE A 24 -0.73 15.77 -10.43
CA ILE A 24 -1.14 16.60 -9.28
C ILE A 24 -2.48 17.32 -9.48
N LYS A 25 -3.02 17.36 -10.70
CA LYS A 25 -4.29 18.04 -11.02
C LYS A 25 -5.53 17.27 -10.53
N ASN A 26 -5.37 16.02 -10.13
CA ASN A 26 -6.45 15.17 -9.66
C ASN A 26 -5.99 14.21 -8.57
N TRP A 27 -6.90 13.37 -8.09
CA TRP A 27 -6.68 12.39 -7.03
C TRP A 27 -6.69 10.95 -7.53
N ASN A 28 -6.60 10.72 -8.84
CA ASN A 28 -6.63 9.39 -9.44
C ASN A 28 -5.24 8.73 -9.41
N GLU A 29 -5.21 7.41 -9.51
CA GLU A 29 -3.98 6.67 -9.77
C GLU A 29 -3.32 7.19 -11.06
N PHE A 30 -2.02 7.25 -11.06
CA PHE A 30 -1.23 7.83 -12.15
C PHE A 30 -0.32 6.81 -12.85
N HIS A 31 -0.47 5.54 -12.52
CA HIS A 31 0.26 4.44 -13.14
C HIS A 31 -0.33 4.10 -14.51
N ILE A 32 0.53 4.03 -15.53
CA ILE A 32 0.19 3.60 -16.89
C ILE A 32 0.79 2.22 -17.07
N PRO A 33 -0.03 1.15 -17.14
CA PRO A 33 0.46 -0.21 -17.26
C PRO A 33 1.18 -0.44 -18.61
N LEU A 34 2.00 -1.47 -18.65
CA LEU A 34 2.59 -1.97 -19.89
C LEU A 34 1.52 -2.58 -20.80
N SER A 35 1.77 -2.61 -22.12
CA SER A 35 0.96 -3.40 -23.03
C SER A 35 1.07 -4.91 -22.72
N GLU A 36 0.12 -5.71 -23.19
CA GLU A 36 0.14 -7.15 -22.95
C GLU A 36 1.40 -7.80 -23.50
N GLU A 37 1.85 -7.38 -24.68
CA GLU A 37 3.07 -7.87 -25.32
C GLU A 37 4.32 -7.50 -24.48
N GLU A 38 4.43 -6.26 -24.04
CA GLU A 38 5.53 -5.83 -23.19
C GLU A 38 5.49 -6.59 -21.86
N GLN A 39 4.30 -6.82 -21.28
CA GLN A 39 4.15 -7.54 -20.04
C GLN A 39 4.60 -9.01 -20.15
N LYS A 40 4.27 -9.69 -21.26
CA LYS A 40 4.78 -11.04 -21.55
C LYS A 40 6.31 -11.07 -21.57
N LEU A 41 6.96 -10.08 -22.19
CA LEU A 41 8.41 -9.98 -22.20
C LEU A 41 8.99 -9.77 -20.77
N GLN A 42 8.30 -9.05 -19.89
CA GLN A 42 8.72 -8.93 -18.49
C GLN A 42 8.59 -10.25 -17.73
N GLY A 43 7.57 -11.05 -18.01
CA GLY A 43 7.46 -12.42 -17.51
C GLY A 43 8.62 -13.31 -17.98
N ALA A 44 9.01 -13.19 -19.27
CA ALA A 44 10.12 -13.92 -19.87
C ALA A 44 11.48 -13.63 -19.23
N ARG A 45 11.65 -12.47 -18.57
CA ARG A 45 12.90 -12.12 -17.88
C ARG A 45 13.19 -13.00 -16.66
N CYS A 46 12.20 -13.74 -16.16
CA CYS A 46 12.41 -14.69 -15.08
C CYS A 46 13.08 -15.95 -15.60
N MET A 47 14.33 -16.20 -15.21
CA MET A 47 15.10 -17.36 -15.62
C MET A 47 14.80 -18.64 -14.82
N ASP A 48 13.82 -18.60 -13.93
CA ASP A 48 13.49 -19.71 -12.99
C ASP A 48 14.76 -20.29 -12.33
N CYS A 49 15.45 -19.45 -11.58
CA CYS A 49 16.85 -19.65 -11.15
C CYS A 49 17.08 -20.84 -10.18
N GLY A 50 16.02 -21.57 -9.79
CA GLY A 50 16.11 -22.70 -8.85
C GLY A 50 16.41 -22.30 -7.39
N VAL A 51 16.89 -21.07 -7.13
CA VAL A 51 17.12 -20.49 -5.81
C VAL A 51 16.39 -19.16 -5.72
N PRO A 52 15.04 -19.17 -5.68
CA PRO A 52 14.23 -17.98 -5.85
C PRO A 52 14.15 -17.16 -4.54
N PHE A 53 15.19 -16.37 -4.24
CA PHE A 53 15.16 -15.43 -3.11
C PHE A 53 13.99 -14.46 -3.16
N CYS A 54 13.44 -14.20 -4.35
CA CYS A 54 12.26 -13.37 -4.51
C CYS A 54 11.05 -13.86 -3.69
N GLN A 55 10.96 -15.16 -3.40
CA GLN A 55 9.86 -15.75 -2.61
C GLN A 55 10.27 -16.20 -1.21
N SER A 56 11.49 -15.88 -0.75
CA SER A 56 12.03 -16.43 0.51
C SER A 56 11.37 -15.90 1.78
N GLY A 57 10.96 -14.63 1.79
CA GLY A 57 10.39 -13.98 2.97
C GLY A 57 11.30 -13.93 4.19
N MET A 58 12.62 -14.00 4.01
CA MET A 58 13.58 -14.05 5.10
C MET A 58 13.74 -12.69 5.79
N MET A 59 13.85 -12.71 7.12
CA MET A 59 14.20 -11.49 7.87
C MET A 59 15.72 -11.35 7.92
N MET A 60 16.24 -10.28 7.33
CA MET A 60 17.67 -9.96 7.28
C MET A 60 17.90 -8.52 7.77
N CYS A 61 18.78 -8.33 8.75
CA CYS A 61 19.11 -6.99 9.31
C CYS A 61 17.86 -6.16 9.67
N GLY A 62 16.82 -6.80 10.21
CA GLY A 62 15.58 -6.15 10.60
C GLY A 62 14.59 -5.80 9.47
N MET A 63 14.92 -6.19 8.24
CA MET A 63 14.09 -5.97 7.05
C MET A 63 13.78 -7.28 6.34
N VAL A 64 12.64 -7.34 5.66
CA VAL A 64 12.28 -8.52 4.86
C VAL A 64 13.04 -8.53 3.54
N SER A 65 13.63 -9.69 3.22
CA SER A 65 14.20 -10.02 1.91
C SER A 65 13.29 -11.02 1.20
N GLY A 66 12.88 -10.73 -0.02
CA GLY A 66 11.90 -11.55 -0.74
C GLY A 66 10.45 -11.34 -0.29
N CYS A 67 9.53 -12.08 -0.88
CA CYS A 67 8.10 -11.97 -0.60
C CYS A 67 7.73 -12.66 0.72
N PRO A 68 7.20 -11.94 1.73
CA PRO A 68 6.82 -12.53 3.02
C PRO A 68 5.58 -13.44 2.92
N LEU A 69 4.84 -13.38 1.81
CA LEU A 69 3.73 -14.32 1.53
C LEU A 69 4.21 -15.60 0.83
N ASN A 70 5.51 -15.70 0.53
CA ASN A 70 6.10 -16.80 -0.25
C ASN A 70 5.36 -17.00 -1.59
N ASN A 71 5.07 -15.90 -2.29
CA ASN A 71 4.40 -15.92 -3.58
C ASN A 71 5.18 -16.78 -4.58
N LEU A 72 4.47 -17.59 -5.37
CA LEU A 72 5.02 -18.52 -6.35
C LEU A 72 5.46 -17.77 -7.63
N ILE A 73 6.41 -16.85 -7.44
CA ILE A 73 6.79 -15.82 -8.41
C ILE A 73 7.35 -16.42 -9.72
N PRO A 74 8.30 -17.37 -9.73
CA PRO A 74 8.79 -17.95 -10.97
C PRO A 74 7.67 -18.61 -11.79
N GLU A 75 6.77 -19.34 -11.10
CA GLU A 75 5.70 -20.07 -11.76
C GLU A 75 4.72 -19.13 -12.48
N TRP A 76 4.24 -18.07 -11.82
CA TRP A 76 3.32 -17.18 -12.50
C TRP A 76 4.00 -16.22 -13.49
N ASN A 77 5.30 -15.93 -13.35
CA ASN A 77 6.06 -15.23 -14.40
C ASN A 77 6.12 -16.03 -15.71
N ASP A 78 6.36 -17.34 -15.62
CA ASP A 78 6.32 -18.23 -16.79
C ASP A 78 4.94 -18.25 -17.45
N LEU A 79 3.89 -18.29 -16.64
CA LEU A 79 2.52 -18.26 -17.14
C LEU A 79 2.15 -16.92 -17.81
N VAL A 80 2.67 -15.79 -17.30
CA VAL A 80 2.55 -14.48 -17.96
C VAL A 80 3.26 -14.49 -19.30
N TYR A 81 4.50 -14.97 -19.36
CA TYR A 81 5.26 -15.08 -20.61
C TYR A 81 4.53 -15.88 -21.68
N THR A 82 3.98 -17.03 -21.31
CA THR A 82 3.26 -17.92 -22.21
C THR A 82 1.82 -17.48 -22.51
N GLY A 83 1.35 -16.38 -21.92
CA GLY A 83 -0.01 -15.84 -22.10
C GLY A 83 -1.10 -16.63 -21.39
N ASN A 84 -0.74 -17.50 -20.44
CA ASN A 84 -1.68 -18.31 -19.67
C ASN A 84 -2.23 -17.53 -18.44
N TRP A 85 -2.89 -16.42 -18.68
CA TRP A 85 -3.33 -15.46 -17.66
C TRP A 85 -4.22 -16.06 -16.57
N GLN A 86 -5.17 -16.92 -16.94
CA GLN A 86 -6.03 -17.58 -15.95
C GLN A 86 -5.24 -18.47 -14.99
N GLN A 87 -4.24 -19.20 -15.49
CA GLN A 87 -3.38 -20.02 -14.65
C GLN A 87 -2.43 -19.16 -13.80
N ALA A 88 -1.92 -18.06 -14.34
CA ALA A 88 -1.13 -17.09 -13.60
C ALA A 88 -1.94 -16.53 -12.41
N PHE A 89 -3.19 -16.15 -12.64
CA PHE A 89 -4.10 -15.72 -11.58
C PHE A 89 -4.33 -16.82 -10.53
N ASN A 90 -4.58 -18.05 -10.95
CA ASN A 90 -4.76 -19.17 -10.02
C ASN A 90 -3.52 -19.42 -9.16
N ARG A 91 -2.31 -19.25 -9.72
CA ARG A 91 -1.04 -19.36 -8.98
C ARG A 91 -0.86 -18.22 -7.99
N LEU A 92 -1.08 -16.99 -8.42
CA LEU A 92 -0.98 -15.81 -7.57
C LEU A 92 -1.95 -15.89 -6.37
N LYS A 93 -3.18 -16.29 -6.61
CA LYS A 93 -4.22 -16.42 -5.57
C LYS A 93 -4.00 -17.54 -4.57
N LYS A 94 -3.04 -18.46 -4.80
CA LYS A 94 -2.70 -19.50 -3.82
C LYS A 94 -2.12 -18.94 -2.53
N THR A 95 -1.30 -17.93 -2.65
CA THR A 95 -0.54 -17.34 -1.54
C THR A 95 -0.96 -15.90 -1.22
N ASN A 96 -1.47 -15.16 -2.20
CA ASN A 96 -1.90 -13.78 -2.03
C ASN A 96 -3.43 -13.63 -2.08
N CYS A 97 -4.02 -13.18 -0.97
CA CYS A 97 -5.47 -12.89 -0.92
C CYS A 97 -5.85 -11.64 -1.71
N PHE A 98 -4.95 -10.64 -1.78
CA PHE A 98 -5.23 -9.30 -2.25
C PHE A 98 -4.16 -8.74 -3.19
N PRO A 99 -3.92 -9.39 -4.35
CA PRO A 99 -2.99 -8.85 -5.34
C PRO A 99 -3.43 -7.49 -5.87
N GLU A 100 -4.73 -7.16 -5.82
CA GLU A 100 -5.28 -5.85 -6.14
C GLU A 100 -4.63 -4.72 -5.32
N PHE A 101 -4.31 -4.98 -4.05
CA PHE A 101 -3.71 -4.00 -3.15
C PHE A 101 -2.20 -4.08 -3.18
N THR A 102 -1.63 -5.29 -3.07
CA THR A 102 -0.18 -5.47 -3.00
C THR A 102 0.51 -5.05 -4.28
N SER A 103 -0.06 -5.28 -5.45
CA SER A 103 0.49 -4.83 -6.73
C SER A 103 0.57 -3.30 -6.85
N ARG A 104 -0.22 -2.55 -6.06
CA ARG A 104 -0.18 -1.08 -6.04
C ARG A 104 0.73 -0.52 -4.96
N VAL A 105 0.62 -1.03 -3.73
CA VAL A 105 1.24 -0.38 -2.56
C VAL A 105 2.45 -1.11 -1.98
N CYS A 106 2.72 -2.37 -2.38
CA CYS A 106 3.86 -3.11 -1.88
C CYS A 106 5.19 -2.49 -2.36
N PRO A 107 6.19 -2.33 -1.50
CA PRO A 107 7.51 -1.82 -1.91
C PRO A 107 8.33 -2.83 -2.74
N ALA A 108 7.79 -4.04 -2.98
CA ALA A 108 8.37 -5.11 -3.79
C ALA A 108 9.73 -5.63 -3.28
N PRO A 109 9.83 -6.12 -2.03
CA PRO A 109 11.07 -6.73 -1.55
C PRO A 109 11.48 -7.97 -2.37
N CYS A 110 10.55 -8.58 -3.09
CA CYS A 110 10.81 -9.65 -4.04
C CYS A 110 11.68 -9.20 -5.21
N GLU A 111 11.49 -7.99 -5.75
CA GLU A 111 12.35 -7.44 -6.80
C GLU A 111 13.75 -7.14 -6.25
N ALA A 112 13.83 -6.57 -5.04
CA ALA A 112 15.10 -6.28 -4.40
C ALA A 112 15.95 -7.53 -4.12
N ALA A 113 15.30 -8.70 -3.95
CA ALA A 113 15.94 -9.99 -3.72
C ALA A 113 16.00 -10.88 -4.98
N CYS A 114 15.55 -10.39 -6.13
CA CYS A 114 15.61 -11.16 -7.38
C CYS A 114 17.08 -11.47 -7.76
N THR A 115 17.38 -12.72 -8.07
CA THR A 115 18.72 -13.18 -8.45
C THR A 115 19.25 -12.49 -9.72
N CYS A 116 18.35 -12.13 -10.66
CA CYS A 116 18.73 -11.34 -11.84
C CYS A 116 19.36 -9.98 -11.45
N GLY A 117 18.99 -9.43 -10.29
CA GLY A 117 19.53 -8.17 -9.77
C GLY A 117 20.98 -8.22 -9.30
N LEU A 118 21.64 -9.39 -9.31
CA LEU A 118 23.08 -9.53 -9.04
C LEU A 118 23.95 -9.03 -10.20
N ASN A 119 23.52 -9.28 -11.43
CA ASN A 119 24.29 -9.01 -12.65
C ASN A 119 23.63 -8.00 -13.60
N GLY A 120 22.45 -7.51 -13.24
CA GLY A 120 21.68 -6.58 -14.07
C GLY A 120 20.41 -6.12 -13.35
N ASP A 121 19.37 -5.86 -14.10
CA ASP A 121 18.09 -5.44 -13.53
C ASP A 121 17.23 -6.63 -13.08
N PRO A 122 16.58 -6.53 -11.91
CA PRO A 122 15.65 -7.55 -11.43
C PRO A 122 14.43 -7.67 -12.37
N VAL A 123 13.70 -8.76 -12.26
CA VAL A 123 12.39 -8.91 -12.93
C VAL A 123 11.39 -7.91 -12.37
N SER A 124 10.54 -7.33 -13.23
CA SER A 124 9.44 -6.42 -12.85
C SER A 124 8.27 -7.21 -12.24
N ILE A 125 8.50 -7.78 -11.06
CA ILE A 125 7.60 -8.73 -10.39
C ILE A 125 6.27 -8.07 -10.04
N LYS A 126 6.33 -6.85 -9.51
CA LYS A 126 5.15 -6.09 -9.09
C LYS A 126 4.28 -5.72 -10.30
N GLU A 127 4.88 -5.40 -11.44
CA GLU A 127 4.15 -5.14 -12.68
C GLU A 127 3.43 -6.40 -13.17
N ASN A 128 4.10 -7.56 -13.13
CA ASN A 128 3.50 -8.84 -13.49
C ASN A 128 2.31 -9.16 -12.55
N GLU A 129 2.46 -8.94 -11.24
CA GLU A 129 1.37 -9.12 -10.28
C GLU A 129 0.18 -8.21 -10.60
N HIS A 130 0.43 -6.93 -10.93
CA HIS A 130 -0.60 -5.97 -11.30
C HIS A 130 -1.33 -6.40 -12.59
N ALA A 131 -0.59 -6.77 -13.62
CA ALA A 131 -1.17 -7.22 -14.87
C ALA A 131 -2.03 -8.49 -14.70
N ILE A 132 -1.58 -9.46 -13.90
CA ILE A 132 -2.34 -10.68 -13.61
C ILE A 132 -3.69 -10.36 -12.97
N ILE A 133 -3.71 -9.51 -11.95
CA ILE A 133 -4.97 -9.25 -11.24
C ILE A 133 -5.93 -8.38 -12.04
N GLU A 134 -5.46 -7.35 -12.74
CA GLU A 134 -6.33 -6.51 -13.56
C GLU A 134 -6.88 -7.31 -14.74
N LYS A 135 -6.05 -8.10 -15.43
CA LYS A 135 -6.49 -9.02 -16.49
C LYS A 135 -7.52 -10.04 -15.97
N ALA A 136 -7.36 -10.52 -14.74
CA ALA A 136 -8.31 -11.47 -14.16
C ALA A 136 -9.70 -10.86 -13.92
N TYR A 137 -9.79 -9.59 -13.59
CA TYR A 137 -11.07 -8.88 -13.51
C TYR A 137 -11.64 -8.56 -14.90
N GLU A 138 -10.80 -8.09 -15.83
CA GLU A 138 -11.17 -7.78 -17.21
C GLU A 138 -11.77 -9.00 -17.94
N GLU A 139 -11.09 -10.14 -17.86
CA GLU A 139 -11.49 -11.40 -18.51
C GLU A 139 -12.48 -12.22 -17.68
N GLY A 140 -12.86 -11.73 -16.48
CA GLY A 140 -13.80 -12.40 -15.60
C GLY A 140 -13.26 -13.69 -14.95
N TYR A 141 -11.95 -13.85 -14.77
CA TYR A 141 -11.36 -14.95 -14.00
C TYR A 141 -11.49 -14.75 -12.50
N ALA A 142 -11.54 -13.50 -12.05
CA ALA A 142 -11.76 -13.11 -10.65
C ALA A 142 -13.24 -13.25 -10.26
N LYS A 143 -13.81 -14.44 -10.48
CA LYS A 143 -15.21 -14.74 -10.19
C LYS A 143 -15.45 -14.95 -8.71
N VAL A 144 -16.67 -14.64 -8.30
CA VAL A 144 -17.21 -15.01 -6.99
C VAL A 144 -17.23 -16.54 -6.83
N LYS A 145 -16.63 -17.03 -5.76
CA LYS A 145 -16.52 -18.48 -5.46
C LYS A 145 -16.94 -18.73 -4.01
N PRO A 146 -18.24 -18.76 -3.70
CA PRO A 146 -18.70 -19.08 -2.36
C PRO A 146 -18.29 -20.51 -1.99
N PRO A 147 -18.02 -20.81 -0.72
CA PRO A 147 -17.71 -22.16 -0.28
C PRO A 147 -18.92 -23.09 -0.52
N THR A 148 -18.65 -24.27 -1.07
CA THR A 148 -19.68 -25.28 -1.38
C THR A 148 -20.28 -25.92 -0.13
N VAL A 149 -19.52 -25.96 0.97
CA VAL A 149 -19.92 -26.55 2.24
C VAL A 149 -19.72 -25.54 3.36
N ARG A 150 -20.76 -25.33 4.18
CA ARG A 150 -20.68 -24.51 5.39
C ARG A 150 -20.46 -25.39 6.62
N THR A 151 -19.53 -24.98 7.49
CA THR A 151 -19.19 -25.72 8.73
C THR A 151 -20.18 -25.52 9.86
N GLY A 152 -21.13 -24.56 9.72
CA GLY A 152 -22.01 -24.14 10.80
C GLY A 152 -21.35 -23.23 11.85
N LYS A 153 -20.01 -23.04 11.79
CA LYS A 153 -19.29 -22.18 12.73
C LYS A 153 -19.34 -20.72 12.32
N LYS A 154 -19.56 -19.85 13.30
CA LYS A 154 -19.65 -18.39 13.14
C LYS A 154 -18.38 -17.73 13.70
N VAL A 155 -17.71 -16.90 12.90
CA VAL A 155 -16.52 -16.19 13.32
C VAL A 155 -16.73 -14.68 13.18
N ALA A 156 -16.46 -13.95 14.27
CA ALA A 156 -16.42 -12.49 14.25
C ALA A 156 -14.98 -12.02 14.00
N VAL A 157 -14.81 -11.08 13.08
CA VAL A 157 -13.54 -10.39 12.85
C VAL A 157 -13.70 -8.92 13.21
N ILE A 158 -12.92 -8.43 14.16
CA ILE A 158 -13.00 -7.06 14.66
C ILE A 158 -11.94 -6.21 13.98
N GLY A 159 -12.37 -5.39 13.04
CA GLY A 159 -11.55 -4.56 12.17
C GLY A 159 -11.49 -5.10 10.74
N SER A 160 -11.62 -4.20 9.77
CA SER A 160 -11.61 -4.49 8.33
C SER A 160 -10.33 -4.03 7.63
N GLY A 161 -9.26 -3.80 8.37
CA GLY A 161 -7.94 -3.56 7.78
C GLY A 161 -7.42 -4.79 7.02
N PRO A 162 -6.24 -4.71 6.37
CA PRO A 162 -5.69 -5.81 5.56
C PRO A 162 -5.69 -7.17 6.26
N SER A 163 -5.30 -7.21 7.54
CA SER A 163 -5.26 -8.45 8.34
C SER A 163 -6.65 -9.02 8.58
N GLY A 164 -7.63 -8.17 8.91
CA GLY A 164 -9.01 -8.59 9.12
C GLY A 164 -9.67 -9.10 7.84
N LEU A 165 -9.45 -8.40 6.73
CA LEU A 165 -9.93 -8.85 5.42
C LEU A 165 -9.30 -10.19 5.02
N ALA A 166 -7.99 -10.39 5.24
CA ALA A 166 -7.31 -11.63 4.92
C ALA A 166 -7.84 -12.80 5.78
N ALA A 167 -8.03 -12.58 7.07
CA ALA A 167 -8.63 -13.56 7.95
C ALA A 167 -10.06 -13.92 7.50
N ALA A 168 -10.87 -12.92 7.17
CA ALA A 168 -12.23 -13.11 6.70
C ALA A 168 -12.29 -13.91 5.39
N ASP A 169 -11.46 -13.54 4.38
CA ASP A 169 -11.35 -14.25 3.11
C ASP A 169 -10.99 -15.74 3.31
N GLN A 170 -9.96 -16.00 4.12
CA GLN A 170 -9.48 -17.36 4.34
C GLN A 170 -10.45 -18.23 5.15
N LEU A 171 -11.11 -17.67 6.15
CA LEU A 171 -12.09 -18.39 6.96
C LEU A 171 -13.37 -18.68 6.18
N ASN A 172 -13.84 -17.72 5.38
CA ASN A 172 -14.99 -17.93 4.52
C ASN A 172 -14.73 -19.03 3.50
N LYS A 173 -13.57 -19.05 2.84
CA LYS A 173 -13.15 -20.12 1.91
C LYS A 173 -13.13 -21.51 2.56
N ARG A 174 -12.89 -21.58 3.87
CA ARG A 174 -12.95 -22.84 4.65
C ARG A 174 -14.37 -23.21 5.10
N GLY A 175 -15.36 -22.41 4.68
CA GLY A 175 -16.77 -22.70 4.94
C GLY A 175 -17.34 -22.11 6.25
N HIS A 176 -16.56 -21.30 6.98
CA HIS A 176 -17.10 -20.62 8.17
C HIS A 176 -17.98 -19.43 7.77
N SER A 177 -19.01 -19.15 8.59
CA SER A 177 -19.82 -17.93 8.46
C SER A 177 -19.08 -16.78 9.12
N VAL A 178 -18.62 -15.81 8.33
CA VAL A 178 -17.78 -14.71 8.82
C VAL A 178 -18.53 -13.39 8.82
N THR A 179 -18.45 -12.68 9.96
CA THR A 179 -18.94 -11.30 10.08
C THR A 179 -17.76 -10.40 10.48
N VAL A 180 -17.52 -9.36 9.68
CA VAL A 180 -16.49 -8.33 9.94
C VAL A 180 -17.15 -7.10 10.51
N PHE A 181 -16.68 -6.64 11.68
CA PHE A 181 -17.12 -5.43 12.35
C PHE A 181 -16.10 -4.33 12.12
N GLU A 182 -16.53 -3.22 11.53
CA GLU A 182 -15.69 -2.06 11.23
C GLU A 182 -16.25 -0.81 11.93
N ARG A 183 -15.39 -0.12 12.68
CA ARG A 183 -15.77 1.10 13.39
C ARG A 183 -16.03 2.29 12.47
N SER A 184 -15.38 2.31 11.30
CA SER A 184 -15.55 3.37 10.31
C SER A 184 -16.78 3.13 9.44
N ASP A 185 -17.17 4.13 8.68
CA ASP A 185 -18.29 4.09 7.73
C ASP A 185 -17.99 3.26 6.48
N ARG A 186 -16.69 3.02 6.18
CA ARG A 186 -16.23 2.22 5.03
C ARG A 186 -15.24 1.14 5.47
N VAL A 187 -15.30 0.01 4.76
CA VAL A 187 -14.40 -1.13 4.95
C VAL A 187 -13.02 -0.83 4.36
N GLY A 188 -11.95 -1.37 4.95
CA GLY A 188 -10.58 -1.29 4.41
C GLY A 188 -9.53 -0.78 5.39
N GLY A 189 -9.94 -0.16 6.51
CA GLY A 189 -8.99 0.36 7.49
C GLY A 189 -8.02 1.37 6.89
N LEU A 190 -6.71 1.14 7.02
CA LEU A 190 -5.69 2.03 6.44
C LEU A 190 -5.64 1.99 4.90
N LEU A 191 -6.08 0.92 4.24
CA LEU A 191 -6.24 0.92 2.78
C LEU A 191 -7.23 1.99 2.34
N MET A 192 -8.35 2.14 3.08
CA MET A 192 -9.38 3.11 2.79
C MET A 192 -8.95 4.53 3.18
N TYR A 193 -8.47 4.73 4.41
CA TYR A 193 -8.30 6.06 4.99
C TYR A 193 -6.87 6.46 5.34
N GLY A 194 -5.90 5.54 5.25
CA GLY A 194 -4.48 5.84 5.51
C GLY A 194 -3.68 6.07 4.24
N ILE A 195 -4.02 5.36 3.16
CA ILE A 195 -3.37 5.49 1.85
C ILE A 195 -4.17 6.49 1.01
N PRO A 196 -3.53 7.51 0.39
CA PRO A 196 -4.22 8.48 -0.45
C PRO A 196 -4.85 7.83 -1.69
N ASN A 197 -5.90 8.45 -2.25
CA ASN A 197 -6.61 7.92 -3.42
C ASN A 197 -5.70 7.80 -4.64
N MET A 198 -4.78 8.74 -4.86
CA MET A 198 -3.84 8.70 -5.98
C MET A 198 -2.80 7.56 -5.92
N LYS A 199 -2.67 6.88 -4.78
CA LYS A 199 -1.79 5.71 -4.62
C LYS A 199 -2.56 4.40 -4.64
N LEU A 200 -3.83 4.43 -4.21
CA LEU A 200 -4.77 3.32 -4.24
C LEU A 200 -6.19 3.87 -4.34
N GLU A 201 -6.77 3.83 -5.53
CA GLU A 201 -8.15 4.27 -5.75
C GLU A 201 -9.12 3.39 -4.98
N LYS A 202 -10.10 4.02 -4.32
CA LYS A 202 -10.97 3.34 -3.36
C LYS A 202 -11.97 2.38 -4.01
N TRP A 203 -12.29 2.58 -5.29
CA TRP A 203 -13.10 1.64 -6.05
C TRP A 203 -12.44 0.23 -6.15
N VAL A 204 -11.10 0.16 -6.10
CA VAL A 204 -10.37 -1.13 -6.09
C VAL A 204 -10.70 -1.91 -4.81
N ILE A 205 -10.81 -1.20 -3.68
CA ILE A 205 -11.20 -1.81 -2.41
C ILE A 205 -12.65 -2.27 -2.47
N ASP A 206 -13.55 -1.40 -2.96
CA ASP A 206 -14.96 -1.68 -3.08
C ASP A 206 -15.21 -2.87 -4.02
N ARG A 207 -14.50 -2.95 -5.17
CA ARG A 207 -14.52 -4.09 -6.08
C ARG A 207 -14.25 -5.40 -5.35
N LYS A 208 -13.18 -5.45 -4.56
CA LYS A 208 -12.80 -6.65 -3.81
C LYS A 208 -13.78 -6.96 -2.67
N VAL A 209 -14.18 -5.96 -1.93
CA VAL A 209 -15.15 -6.13 -0.82
C VAL A 209 -16.50 -6.64 -1.33
N ASN A 210 -16.94 -6.20 -2.51
CA ASN A 210 -18.16 -6.69 -3.14
C ASN A 210 -18.06 -8.18 -3.51
N VAL A 211 -16.94 -8.62 -4.08
CA VAL A 211 -16.67 -10.05 -4.30
C VAL A 211 -16.77 -10.84 -2.99
N MET A 212 -16.16 -10.32 -1.91
CA MET A 212 -16.21 -10.97 -0.59
C MET A 212 -17.62 -11.03 -0.01
N LYS A 213 -18.45 -9.99 -0.23
CA LYS A 213 -19.88 -10.00 0.18
C LYS A 213 -20.67 -11.06 -0.58
N GLU A 214 -20.50 -11.15 -1.89
CA GLU A 214 -21.16 -12.13 -2.74
C GLU A 214 -20.71 -13.57 -2.42
N GLU A 215 -19.48 -13.75 -1.93
CA GLU A 215 -18.98 -15.03 -1.39
C GLU A 215 -19.57 -15.37 -0.01
N GLY A 216 -20.34 -14.47 0.61
CA GLY A 216 -21.09 -14.69 1.84
C GLY A 216 -20.46 -14.13 3.10
N ILE A 217 -19.49 -13.21 3.01
CA ILE A 217 -18.97 -12.49 4.17
C ILE A 217 -19.89 -11.30 4.48
N THR A 218 -20.28 -11.17 5.74
CA THR A 218 -21.09 -10.04 6.22
C THR A 218 -20.18 -8.93 6.74
N PHE A 219 -20.42 -7.68 6.33
CA PHE A 219 -19.72 -6.51 6.86
C PHE A 219 -20.70 -5.59 7.60
N ILE A 220 -20.34 -5.21 8.82
CA ILE A 220 -21.09 -4.26 9.66
C ILE A 220 -20.19 -3.07 9.92
N THR A 221 -20.47 -1.96 9.24
CA THR A 221 -19.77 -0.69 9.42
C THR A 221 -20.38 0.14 10.55
N ASN A 222 -19.71 1.22 10.97
CA ASN A 222 -20.09 2.05 12.12
C ASN A 222 -20.29 1.24 13.42
N ALA A 223 -19.55 0.12 13.55
CA ALA A 223 -19.61 -0.80 14.68
C ALA A 223 -18.27 -0.75 15.47
N ASP A 224 -18.18 0.19 16.39
CA ASP A 224 -17.03 0.31 17.31
C ASP A 224 -17.25 -0.61 18.51
N VAL A 225 -16.68 -1.80 18.42
CA VAL A 225 -16.85 -2.86 19.42
C VAL A 225 -16.27 -2.43 20.76
N GLY A 226 -17.09 -2.51 21.81
CA GLY A 226 -16.75 -2.01 23.14
C GLY A 226 -17.21 -0.59 23.43
N ARG A 227 -17.62 0.16 22.39
CA ARG A 227 -18.20 1.49 22.53
C ARG A 227 -19.69 1.54 22.15
N ASN A 228 -19.99 1.55 20.84
CA ASN A 228 -21.38 1.57 20.37
C ASN A 228 -21.91 0.17 20.00
N TYR A 229 -21.05 -0.85 19.90
CA TYR A 229 -21.41 -2.23 19.70
C TYR A 229 -20.96 -3.11 20.87
N LYS A 230 -21.88 -3.77 21.58
CA LYS A 230 -21.61 -4.49 22.82
C LYS A 230 -20.74 -5.75 22.56
N ALA A 231 -19.53 -5.81 23.14
CA ALA A 231 -18.65 -6.97 23.05
C ALA A 231 -19.31 -8.26 23.58
N ALA A 232 -20.10 -8.17 24.65
CA ALA A 232 -20.84 -9.32 25.17
C ALA A 232 -21.80 -9.97 24.18
N LYS A 233 -22.36 -9.20 23.22
CA LYS A 233 -23.20 -9.75 22.15
C LYS A 233 -22.34 -10.59 21.20
N ILE A 234 -21.15 -10.15 20.85
CA ILE A 234 -20.23 -10.91 19.98
C ILE A 234 -19.80 -12.20 20.67
N LEU A 235 -19.43 -12.13 21.95
CA LEU A 235 -19.02 -13.31 22.75
C LEU A 235 -20.11 -14.38 22.82
N ARG A 236 -21.39 -13.98 22.81
CA ARG A 236 -22.53 -14.89 22.85
C ARG A 236 -22.88 -15.47 21.47
N ASP A 237 -22.82 -14.65 20.41
CA ASP A 237 -23.42 -14.95 19.11
C ASP A 237 -22.43 -15.62 18.13
N PHE A 238 -21.12 -15.67 18.48
CA PHE A 238 -20.05 -16.24 17.65
C PHE A 238 -19.26 -17.33 18.38
N ASP A 239 -18.84 -18.37 17.63
CA ASP A 239 -18.00 -19.45 18.15
C ASP A 239 -16.54 -19.01 18.39
N SER A 240 -16.04 -18.05 17.59
CA SER A 240 -14.66 -17.55 17.70
C SER A 240 -14.59 -16.08 17.28
N ILE A 241 -13.59 -15.37 17.83
CA ILE A 241 -13.37 -13.95 17.58
C ILE A 241 -11.91 -13.74 17.17
N ILE A 242 -11.69 -12.96 16.12
CA ILE A 242 -10.37 -12.49 15.68
C ILE A 242 -10.28 -10.99 15.92
N LEU A 243 -9.29 -10.56 16.69
CA LEU A 243 -8.98 -9.15 16.89
C LEU A 243 -8.00 -8.68 15.83
N ALA A 244 -8.47 -7.86 14.89
CA ALA A 244 -7.70 -7.27 13.80
C ALA A 244 -7.80 -5.74 13.81
N CYS A 245 -7.80 -5.15 15.02
CA CYS A 245 -8.14 -3.76 15.29
C CYS A 245 -7.08 -2.75 14.78
N GLY A 246 -5.90 -3.21 14.38
CA GLY A 246 -4.77 -2.35 14.00
C GLY A 246 -4.21 -1.56 15.19
N ALA A 247 -3.33 -0.59 14.89
CA ALA A 247 -2.75 0.33 15.85
C ALA A 247 -3.36 1.73 15.63
N SER A 248 -4.14 2.21 16.59
CA SER A 248 -4.83 3.50 16.50
C SER A 248 -4.15 4.61 17.31
N ASN A 249 -3.25 4.22 18.23
CA ASN A 249 -2.52 5.18 19.03
C ASN A 249 -1.26 5.61 18.29
N PRO A 250 -1.18 6.84 17.77
CA PRO A 250 -0.04 7.28 16.99
C PRO A 250 1.17 7.49 17.90
N ARG A 251 2.37 7.29 17.37
CA ARG A 251 3.59 7.78 18.02
C ARG A 251 3.56 9.31 18.02
N ASN A 252 3.71 9.90 19.18
CA ASN A 252 3.74 11.35 19.33
C ASN A 252 5.17 11.84 19.56
N ILE A 253 5.42 13.09 19.18
CA ILE A 253 6.67 13.78 19.52
C ILE A 253 6.43 14.48 20.87
N ASP A 254 7.22 14.09 21.85
CA ASP A 254 7.17 14.68 23.20
C ASP A 254 8.16 15.85 23.30
N VAL A 255 7.72 17.02 22.81
CA VAL A 255 8.51 18.27 22.83
C VAL A 255 7.62 19.44 23.21
N PRO A 256 8.19 20.53 23.78
CA PRO A 256 7.45 21.75 24.10
C PRO A 256 6.64 22.27 22.90
N GLY A 257 5.46 22.79 23.16
CA GLY A 257 4.60 23.40 22.14
C GLY A 257 3.82 22.41 21.27
N ARG A 258 3.91 21.09 21.51
CA ARG A 258 3.20 20.06 20.73
C ARG A 258 1.68 20.23 20.69
N ASP A 259 1.12 20.91 21.66
CA ASP A 259 -0.30 21.23 21.79
C ASP A 259 -0.74 22.45 20.95
N ALA A 260 0.18 23.06 20.20
CA ALA A 260 -0.16 24.21 19.34
C ALA A 260 -1.13 23.81 18.22
N ALA A 261 -1.99 24.75 17.83
CA ALA A 261 -2.89 24.58 16.70
C ALA A 261 -2.09 24.43 15.39
N GLY A 262 -2.60 23.61 14.46
CA GLY A 262 -1.95 23.37 13.16
C GLY A 262 -1.00 22.17 13.16
N ILE A 263 -0.85 21.45 14.26
CA ILE A 263 -0.02 20.25 14.36
C ILE A 263 -0.92 19.02 14.39
N TYR A 264 -0.88 18.22 13.33
CA TYR A 264 -1.76 17.08 13.13
C TYR A 264 -0.96 15.78 12.99
N PHE A 265 -1.58 14.67 13.33
CA PHE A 265 -1.04 13.37 12.93
C PHE A 265 -1.27 13.11 11.44
N ALA A 266 -0.29 12.49 10.79
CA ALA A 266 -0.34 12.19 9.37
C ALA A 266 -1.61 11.40 8.98
N VAL A 267 -1.99 10.39 9.78
CA VAL A 267 -3.19 9.59 9.51
C VAL A 267 -4.47 10.42 9.61
N ASP A 268 -4.56 11.39 10.52
CA ASP A 268 -5.72 12.27 10.64
C ASP A 268 -5.83 13.20 9.42
N PHE A 269 -4.71 13.74 8.96
CA PHE A 269 -4.63 14.55 7.74
C PHE A 269 -5.08 13.76 6.50
N LEU A 270 -4.49 12.57 6.29
CA LEU A 270 -4.79 11.71 5.14
C LEU A 270 -6.23 11.18 5.18
N LYS A 271 -6.71 10.78 6.38
CA LYS A 271 -8.08 10.31 6.57
C LYS A 271 -9.10 11.39 6.28
N ALA A 272 -8.93 12.59 6.83
CA ALA A 272 -9.85 13.70 6.61
C ALA A 272 -9.92 14.07 5.14
N ASN A 273 -8.77 14.16 4.46
CA ASN A 273 -8.72 14.43 3.02
C ASN A 273 -9.44 13.34 2.20
N THR A 274 -9.11 12.06 2.44
CA THR A 274 -9.71 10.97 1.68
C THR A 274 -11.21 10.87 1.93
N LYS A 275 -11.64 11.07 3.18
CA LYS A 275 -13.07 11.02 3.51
C LYS A 275 -13.85 12.13 2.79
N SER A 276 -13.40 13.38 2.89
CA SER A 276 -14.03 14.51 2.20
C SER A 276 -14.02 14.34 0.67
N LEU A 277 -12.92 13.81 0.11
CA LEU A 277 -12.84 13.49 -1.32
C LEU A 277 -13.93 12.49 -1.74
N LEU A 278 -14.13 11.43 -0.96
CA LEU A 278 -15.12 10.39 -1.28
C LEU A 278 -16.56 10.80 -1.01
N ASP A 279 -16.77 11.68 -0.04
CA ASP A 279 -18.12 12.12 0.34
C ASP A 279 -18.63 13.25 -0.55
N SER A 280 -17.75 14.15 -1.00
CA SER A 280 -18.18 15.39 -1.65
C SER A 280 -17.22 15.90 -2.75
N GLY A 281 -16.15 15.18 -3.09
CA GLY A 281 -15.11 15.74 -3.97
C GLY A 281 -14.33 16.91 -3.35
N LEU A 282 -14.25 16.97 -2.01
CA LEU A 282 -13.68 18.05 -1.20
C LEU A 282 -14.53 19.34 -1.10
N GLU A 283 -15.77 19.33 -1.61
CA GLU A 283 -16.64 20.50 -1.59
C GLU A 283 -17.21 20.79 -0.18
N ASP A 284 -17.29 19.79 0.70
CA ASP A 284 -17.80 19.94 2.07
C ASP A 284 -16.85 20.69 3.00
N GLY A 285 -15.58 20.87 2.61
CA GLY A 285 -14.55 21.52 3.42
C GLY A 285 -14.17 20.78 4.71
N ASN A 286 -14.67 19.56 4.91
CA ASN A 286 -14.45 18.76 6.13
C ASN A 286 -13.09 18.03 6.11
N TYR A 287 -12.04 18.75 5.77
CA TYR A 287 -10.67 18.24 5.76
C TYR A 287 -9.67 19.26 6.30
N ILE A 288 -8.49 18.79 6.67
CA ILE A 288 -7.40 19.66 7.11
C ILE A 288 -6.77 20.26 5.85
N SER A 289 -6.96 21.56 5.64
CA SER A 289 -6.49 22.24 4.42
C SER A 289 -5.04 22.71 4.54
N ALA A 290 -4.22 22.31 3.59
CA ALA A 290 -2.87 22.80 3.35
C ALA A 290 -2.82 23.97 2.36
N LYS A 291 -3.94 24.36 1.77
CA LYS A 291 -4.00 25.42 0.73
C LYS A 291 -3.35 26.70 1.24
N ASP A 292 -2.47 27.26 0.42
CA ASP A 292 -1.72 28.51 0.67
C ASP A 292 -0.87 28.49 1.98
N LYS A 293 -0.57 27.28 2.53
CA LYS A 293 0.22 27.14 3.75
C LYS A 293 1.64 26.65 3.45
N HIS A 294 2.57 27.01 4.31
CA HIS A 294 3.89 26.39 4.41
C HIS A 294 3.75 25.14 5.26
N VAL A 295 3.90 23.98 4.64
CA VAL A 295 3.69 22.67 5.29
C VAL A 295 5.03 22.07 5.69
N ILE A 296 5.10 21.56 6.92
CA ILE A 296 6.24 20.80 7.40
C ILE A 296 5.76 19.39 7.73
N VAL A 297 6.36 18.40 7.06
CA VAL A 297 6.11 16.96 7.30
C VAL A 297 7.26 16.41 8.13
N ILE A 298 6.96 15.90 9.32
CA ILE A 298 7.97 15.33 10.22
C ILE A 298 7.97 13.82 10.05
N GLY A 299 9.02 13.30 9.42
CA GLY A 299 9.24 11.90 9.10
C GLY A 299 9.45 11.65 7.60
N GLY A 300 10.51 10.90 7.28
CA GLY A 300 10.95 10.63 5.90
C GLY A 300 10.37 9.37 5.25
N GLY A 301 9.48 8.63 5.94
CA GLY A 301 8.90 7.38 5.44
C GLY A 301 7.77 7.57 4.43
N ASP A 302 7.20 6.45 3.95
CA ASP A 302 6.13 6.43 2.93
C ASP A 302 4.91 7.27 3.32
N THR A 303 4.48 7.23 4.59
CA THR A 303 3.38 8.08 5.08
C THR A 303 3.71 9.57 4.99
N GLY A 304 4.97 9.94 5.24
CA GLY A 304 5.44 11.32 5.05
C GLY A 304 5.38 11.74 3.59
N ASN A 305 5.81 10.88 2.68
CA ASN A 305 5.68 11.11 1.23
C ASN A 305 4.22 11.27 0.80
N ASP A 306 3.31 10.46 1.36
CA ASP A 306 1.86 10.56 1.10
C ASP A 306 1.30 11.92 1.58
N CYS A 307 1.79 12.44 2.71
CA CYS A 307 1.46 13.79 3.19
C CYS A 307 2.01 14.89 2.27
N VAL A 308 3.23 14.74 1.75
CA VAL A 308 3.82 15.67 0.77
C VAL A 308 2.94 15.75 -0.47
N GLY A 309 2.64 14.61 -1.11
CA GLY A 309 1.82 14.57 -2.32
C GLY A 309 0.38 15.09 -2.11
N THR A 310 -0.20 14.82 -0.93
CA THR A 310 -1.53 15.34 -0.56
C THR A 310 -1.50 16.87 -0.40
N SER A 311 -0.49 17.42 0.29
CA SER A 311 -0.35 18.86 0.49
C SER A 311 -0.19 19.61 -0.84
N ILE A 312 0.58 19.06 -1.77
CA ILE A 312 0.77 19.65 -3.11
C ILE A 312 -0.56 19.71 -3.87
N ARG A 313 -1.34 18.61 -3.86
CA ARG A 313 -2.67 18.58 -4.52
C ARG A 313 -3.67 19.55 -3.90
N GLN A 314 -3.53 19.83 -2.61
CA GLN A 314 -4.34 20.85 -1.94
C GLN A 314 -3.87 22.30 -2.24
N GLY A 315 -2.73 22.48 -2.93
CA GLY A 315 -2.20 23.81 -3.29
C GLY A 315 -1.43 24.48 -2.17
N CYS A 316 -0.57 23.76 -1.43
CA CYS A 316 0.29 24.35 -0.43
C CYS A 316 1.29 25.35 -1.05
N ALA A 317 1.67 26.40 -0.29
CA ALA A 317 2.66 27.39 -0.72
C ALA A 317 4.08 26.81 -0.77
N SER A 318 4.40 25.89 0.15
CA SER A 318 5.63 25.11 0.15
C SER A 318 5.45 23.86 1.00
N VAL A 319 6.33 22.88 0.78
CA VAL A 319 6.40 21.69 1.63
C VAL A 319 7.86 21.36 1.94
N THR A 320 8.14 21.07 3.23
CA THR A 320 9.44 20.60 3.70
C THR A 320 9.22 19.29 4.47
N GLN A 321 10.03 18.27 4.18
CA GLN A 321 10.00 16.97 4.86
C GLN A 321 11.25 16.78 5.70
N LEU A 322 11.10 16.64 7.02
CA LEU A 322 12.21 16.45 7.94
C LEU A 322 12.49 14.96 8.13
N GLU A 323 13.75 14.56 7.97
CA GLU A 323 14.23 13.21 8.16
C GLU A 323 15.37 13.20 9.19
N MET A 324 15.18 12.46 10.29
CA MET A 324 16.19 12.36 11.36
C MET A 324 17.43 11.58 10.95
N MET A 325 17.29 10.66 9.98
CA MET A 325 18.40 9.83 9.50
C MET A 325 19.28 10.60 8.51
N PRO A 326 20.54 10.21 8.35
CA PRO A 326 21.39 10.76 7.29
C PRO A 326 20.84 10.39 5.91
N LYS A 327 21.16 11.23 4.92
CA LYS A 327 20.78 10.98 3.52
C LYS A 327 21.34 9.63 3.06
N PRO A 328 20.50 8.69 2.60
CA PRO A 328 20.98 7.41 2.12
C PRO A 328 21.92 7.56 0.91
N PRO A 329 22.85 6.63 0.71
CA PRO A 329 23.71 6.62 -0.48
C PRO A 329 22.89 6.30 -1.74
N VAL A 330 23.38 6.71 -2.91
CA VAL A 330 22.73 6.43 -4.20
C VAL A 330 22.83 4.95 -4.60
N LYS A 331 23.90 4.27 -4.18
CA LYS A 331 24.15 2.85 -4.41
C LYS A 331 24.29 2.11 -3.08
N ARG A 332 24.11 0.79 -3.08
CA ARG A 332 24.32 -0.05 -1.90
C ARG A 332 25.72 0.19 -1.31
N ALA A 333 25.80 0.39 -0.01
CA ALA A 333 27.04 0.40 0.73
C ALA A 333 27.60 -1.04 0.87
N GLU A 334 28.89 -1.18 1.14
CA GLU A 334 29.55 -2.49 1.30
C GLU A 334 28.93 -3.36 2.41
N ASN A 335 28.39 -2.73 3.45
CA ASN A 335 27.68 -3.39 4.56
C ASN A 335 26.18 -3.60 4.31
N ASN A 336 25.69 -3.40 3.07
CA ASN A 336 24.31 -3.65 2.67
C ASN A 336 24.29 -4.49 1.39
N THR A 337 24.70 -5.73 1.51
CA THR A 337 24.85 -6.66 0.40
C THR A 337 23.49 -7.23 -0.05
N TRP A 338 23.43 -7.66 -1.31
CA TRP A 338 22.30 -8.48 -1.77
C TRP A 338 22.30 -9.83 -0.97
N PRO A 339 21.16 -10.40 -0.61
CA PRO A 339 19.78 -10.02 -0.94
C PRO A 339 19.07 -9.13 0.12
N GLU A 340 19.79 -8.44 0.98
CA GLU A 340 19.19 -7.51 1.92
C GLU A 340 18.36 -6.42 1.22
N TRP A 341 17.40 -5.86 1.93
CA TRP A 341 16.68 -4.68 1.46
C TRP A 341 17.66 -3.53 1.15
N PRO A 342 17.60 -2.90 -0.03
CA PRO A 342 18.53 -1.84 -0.40
C PRO A 342 18.28 -0.57 0.42
N ARG A 343 19.25 -0.19 1.23
CA ARG A 343 19.26 1.06 2.00
C ARG A 343 19.88 2.18 1.15
N ILE A 344 19.18 2.55 0.08
CA ILE A 344 19.60 3.55 -0.90
C ILE A 344 18.60 4.69 -0.98
N LEU A 345 19.06 5.84 -1.49
CA LEU A 345 18.19 6.98 -1.77
C LEU A 345 17.12 6.58 -2.79
N LYS A 346 15.87 6.68 -2.38
CA LYS A 346 14.70 6.55 -3.25
C LYS A 346 13.98 7.89 -3.29
N THR A 347 13.54 8.29 -4.46
CA THR A 347 12.64 9.42 -4.64
C THR A 347 11.28 8.85 -5.04
N ASP A 348 10.27 9.09 -4.23
CA ASP A 348 8.91 8.61 -4.47
C ASP A 348 8.05 9.75 -5.03
N TYR A 349 6.84 9.42 -5.42
CA TYR A 349 5.96 10.31 -6.19
C TYR A 349 5.78 11.70 -5.57
N GLY A 350 5.61 11.83 -4.26
CA GLY A 350 5.41 13.12 -3.60
C GLY A 350 6.66 13.99 -3.61
N GLN A 351 7.86 13.40 -3.45
CA GLN A 351 9.12 14.15 -3.60
C GLN A 351 9.33 14.58 -5.05
N GLU A 352 9.03 13.71 -6.05
CA GLU A 352 9.09 14.09 -7.47
C GLU A 352 8.17 15.27 -7.79
N GLU A 353 6.97 15.25 -7.23
CA GLU A 353 5.99 16.31 -7.37
C GLU A 353 6.48 17.63 -6.74
N ALA A 354 7.07 17.55 -5.53
CA ALA A 354 7.67 18.70 -4.87
C ALA A 354 8.83 19.30 -5.70
N ILE A 355 9.72 18.45 -6.22
CA ILE A 355 10.81 18.89 -7.11
C ILE A 355 10.24 19.59 -8.36
N SER A 356 9.19 19.03 -8.94
CA SER A 356 8.58 19.58 -10.17
C SER A 356 7.84 20.90 -9.94
N VAL A 357 7.24 21.10 -8.76
CA VAL A 357 6.46 22.30 -8.42
C VAL A 357 7.34 23.38 -7.81
N PHE A 358 8.24 23.04 -6.88
CA PHE A 358 9.03 23.97 -6.09
C PHE A 358 10.50 24.05 -6.50
N GLY A 359 10.97 23.20 -7.42
CA GLY A 359 12.33 23.24 -7.98
C GLY A 359 13.40 22.53 -7.12
N SER A 360 13.05 21.94 -5.97
CA SER A 360 13.99 21.27 -5.08
C SER A 360 13.37 20.09 -4.33
N ASP A 361 14.22 19.14 -3.94
CA ASP A 361 13.82 18.02 -3.06
C ASP A 361 13.33 18.58 -1.71
N PRO A 362 12.13 18.21 -1.25
CA PRO A 362 11.57 18.74 -0.01
C PRO A 362 12.27 18.21 1.25
N ARG A 363 13.13 17.19 1.15
CA ARG A 363 13.73 16.49 2.28
C ARG A 363 14.92 17.24 2.88
N VAL A 364 14.89 17.42 4.20
CA VAL A 364 15.99 17.90 5.02
C VAL A 364 16.42 16.79 5.95
N TYR A 365 17.63 16.28 5.76
CA TYR A 365 18.17 15.13 6.49
C TYR A 365 18.86 15.55 7.81
N GLN A 366 19.07 14.58 8.70
CA GLN A 366 19.72 14.78 10.01
C GLN A 366 19.07 15.89 10.84
N THR A 367 17.74 16.03 10.69
CA THR A 367 16.97 17.08 11.31
C THR A 367 15.84 16.50 12.16
N THR A 368 15.73 16.96 13.39
CA THR A 368 14.65 16.61 14.31
C THR A 368 14.06 17.87 14.93
N VAL A 369 12.88 17.73 15.54
CA VAL A 369 12.18 18.84 16.19
C VAL A 369 12.60 18.92 17.63
N LYS A 370 13.04 20.10 18.06
CA LYS A 370 13.38 20.40 19.46
C LYS A 370 12.18 20.97 20.21
N GLU A 371 11.44 21.87 19.58
CA GLU A 371 10.26 22.51 20.13
C GLU A 371 9.38 23.08 19.01
N PHE A 372 8.11 23.33 19.31
CA PHE A 372 7.19 24.12 18.49
C PHE A 372 7.00 25.49 19.11
N VAL A 373 7.50 26.52 18.46
CA VAL A 373 7.36 27.91 18.93
C VAL A 373 6.00 28.43 18.55
N LYS A 374 5.23 28.92 19.54
CA LYS A 374 3.93 29.54 19.31
C LYS A 374 4.12 31.04 19.10
N GLU A 375 3.77 31.54 17.93
CA GLU A 375 3.59 32.97 17.69
C GLU A 375 2.10 33.25 17.75
N ASP A 376 1.63 33.95 18.80
CA ASP A 376 0.23 34.15 19.10
C ASP A 376 -0.65 32.90 18.80
N ARG A 377 -1.83 32.77 19.27
CA ARG A 377 -2.63 31.52 19.18
C ARG A 377 -2.84 30.93 17.78
N LYS A 378 -2.19 31.43 16.72
CA LYS A 378 -2.49 31.09 15.31
C LYS A 378 -1.30 30.64 14.45
N SER A 379 -0.06 30.70 14.87
CA SER A 379 1.07 30.27 14.05
C SER A 379 2.12 29.49 14.82
N THR A 380 2.71 28.52 14.14
CA THR A 380 3.78 27.69 14.69
C THR A 380 5.01 27.84 13.80
N ARG A 381 6.15 28.22 14.38
CA ARG A 381 7.47 28.10 13.74
C ARG A 381 8.22 26.93 14.33
N LEU A 382 9.01 26.25 13.52
CA LEU A 382 9.95 25.22 13.98
C LEU A 382 11.32 25.85 14.26
N ASN A 383 11.87 25.56 15.41
CA ASN A 383 13.27 25.78 15.76
C ASN A 383 14.01 24.46 15.90
#